data_e7d745edae28d45d347ba34d65c6ba92
#
_entry.id   e7d745edae28d45d347ba34d65c6ba92
#
_cell.length_a   1.000
_cell.length_b   1.000
_cell.length_c   1.000
_cell.angle_alpha   90.00
_cell.angle_beta   90.00
_cell.angle_gamma   90.00
#
_symmetry.space_group_name_H-M   'P 1'
#
loop_
_entity.id
_entity.type
_entity.pdbx_description
1 polymer ?
#
loop_
_entity_poly.entity_id
_entity_poly.type
_entity_poly.pdbx_seq_one_letter_code
_entity_poly.pdbx_strand_id
1 'polypeptide(L)'
;MRTALAQNSGMSTAAELPSASAEHALMKFEQPLTERMRTFLRVEFLYEQTLFHVDEPTEFSARAAVAALLEILTILGRGDVRTDVSKELERHAELLGRYRSQPGVDPARLTGLIDNIDELKQKLSEAGPQVVNPLKECDFLTTIRHRSAIPGGTCMFDLPDYAYWLHLPAAERRKQLDEWTSHIKPICDAVAEVLWLTREATEAAPRVAVGGLYQHSFDRSEQASLVRVLLPAGLGMFPEISAGQHRFTIRFVRWRGVDARPAQVSQDVRFELAIC
;
A
#
# COMPACT_ATOMS: atom_id res chain seq x y z
N MET A 1 53.06 28.25 -41.28
CA MET A 1 52.72 29.72 -41.39
C MET A 1 51.40 29.96 -40.72
N ARG A 2 51.49 30.87 -39.68
CA ARG A 2 50.45 31.72 -39.08
C ARG A 2 49.20 31.02 -38.52
N THR A 3 49.11 30.87 -37.19
CA THR A 3 48.69 31.94 -36.21
C THR A 3 47.22 32.34 -36.35
N ALA A 4 46.34 32.01 -35.39
CA ALA A 4 46.01 32.85 -34.26
C ALA A 4 44.79 32.30 -33.55
N LEU A 5 44.88 32.19 -32.22
CA LEU A 5 44.11 32.88 -31.14
C LEU A 5 42.61 32.62 -31.12
N ALA A 6 42.19 31.78 -30.16
CA ALA A 6 41.61 32.16 -28.85
C ALA A 6 40.26 32.88 -28.93
N GLN A 7 39.21 32.26 -28.41
CA GLN A 7 38.38 32.93 -27.41
C GLN A 7 37.57 31.89 -26.58
N ASN A 8 37.84 31.99 -25.33
CA ASN A 8 37.21 31.35 -24.19
C ASN A 8 35.78 31.93 -24.06
N SER A 9 34.77 31.11 -24.02
CA SER A 9 33.45 31.49 -23.52
C SER A 9 32.97 30.39 -22.60
N GLY A 10 33.19 30.62 -21.31
CA GLY A 10 32.62 29.82 -20.27
C GLY A 10 31.08 29.87 -20.33
N MET A 11 30.47 28.75 -20.61
CA MET A 11 29.06 28.55 -20.31
C MET A 11 28.97 27.95 -18.91
N SER A 12 28.63 28.82 -17.97
CA SER A 12 28.14 28.51 -16.66
C SER A 12 26.93 27.59 -16.81
N THR A 13 27.09 26.33 -16.45
CA THR A 13 25.96 25.45 -16.21
C THR A 13 25.23 25.97 -14.96
N ALA A 14 24.17 26.74 -15.20
CA ALA A 14 23.20 27.03 -14.15
C ALA A 14 22.65 25.67 -13.66
N ALA A 15 22.90 25.36 -12.41
CA ALA A 15 22.23 24.28 -11.71
C ALA A 15 20.72 24.57 -11.80
N GLU A 16 19.98 23.71 -12.47
CA GLU A 16 18.53 23.73 -12.45
C GLU A 16 18.08 23.59 -10.99
N LEU A 17 17.45 24.63 -10.48
CA LEU A 17 16.75 24.57 -9.21
C LEU A 17 15.66 23.49 -9.30
N PRO A 18 15.51 22.63 -8.28
CA PRO A 18 14.44 21.63 -8.28
C PRO A 18 13.09 22.34 -8.43
N SER A 19 12.25 21.83 -9.32
CA SER A 19 10.94 22.41 -9.63
C SER A 19 10.10 22.55 -8.36
N ALA A 20 9.44 23.68 -8.20
CA ALA A 20 8.61 24.04 -7.05
C ALA A 20 7.47 23.04 -6.70
N SER A 21 7.26 22.00 -7.49
CA SER A 21 6.25 20.97 -7.27
C SER A 21 6.68 19.86 -6.27
N ALA A 22 7.96 19.70 -5.98
CA ALA A 22 8.45 18.69 -5.04
C ALA A 22 8.40 19.14 -3.56
N GLU A 23 8.36 20.45 -3.30
CA GLU A 23 8.40 20.99 -1.93
C GLU A 23 7.08 20.85 -1.16
N HIS A 24 5.97 20.49 -1.83
CA HIS A 24 4.65 20.35 -1.20
C HIS A 24 4.15 18.89 -1.11
N ALA A 25 4.93 17.92 -1.56
CA ALA A 25 4.54 16.52 -1.45
C ALA A 25 4.61 16.06 0.02
N LEU A 26 3.48 15.58 0.55
CA LEU A 26 3.41 14.96 1.87
C LEU A 26 3.78 13.47 1.77
N MET A 27 4.74 13.06 2.56
CA MET A 27 5.03 11.64 2.80
C MET A 27 4.05 11.10 3.83
N LYS A 28 3.41 9.97 3.54
CA LYS A 28 2.41 9.35 4.40
C LYS A 28 3.03 8.09 5.03
N PHE A 29 2.96 8.02 6.35
CA PHE A 29 3.40 6.85 7.10
C PHE A 29 2.20 6.31 7.87
N GLU A 30 1.94 5.02 7.73
CA GLU A 30 0.78 4.36 8.34
C GLU A 30 1.22 3.26 9.30
N GLN A 31 0.58 3.22 10.46
CA GLN A 31 0.79 2.18 11.47
C GLN A 31 -0.54 1.53 11.82
N PRO A 32 -0.74 0.25 11.47
CA PRO A 32 -1.93 -0.48 11.89
C PRO A 32 -1.91 -0.72 13.38
N LEU A 33 -3.06 -0.53 14.02
CA LEU A 33 -3.26 -0.77 15.45
C LEU A 33 -3.87 -2.15 15.74
N THR A 34 -4.43 -2.79 14.70
CA THR A 34 -5.04 -4.13 14.79
C THR A 34 -4.41 -5.09 13.77
N GLU A 35 -4.44 -6.39 14.05
CA GLU A 35 -3.93 -7.39 13.11
C GLU A 35 -4.77 -7.46 11.82
N ARG A 36 -6.08 -7.19 11.90
CA ARG A 36 -6.94 -7.06 10.73
C ARG A 36 -6.46 -5.94 9.82
N MET A 37 -6.26 -4.74 10.35
CA MET A 37 -5.79 -3.59 9.59
C MET A 37 -4.39 -3.84 9.01
N ARG A 38 -3.51 -4.51 9.76
CA ARG A 38 -2.18 -4.94 9.26
C ARG A 38 -2.30 -5.87 8.06
N THR A 39 -3.23 -6.79 8.11
CA THR A 39 -3.51 -7.72 7.00
C THR A 39 -4.02 -6.96 5.78
N PHE A 40 -4.95 -6.03 5.95
CA PHE A 40 -5.51 -5.23 4.86
C PHE A 40 -4.43 -4.38 4.17
N LEU A 41 -3.60 -3.67 4.92
CA LEU A 41 -2.50 -2.88 4.36
C LEU A 41 -1.49 -3.75 3.58
N ARG A 42 -1.22 -4.97 4.02
CA ARG A 42 -0.36 -5.90 3.28
C ARG A 42 -1.01 -6.39 1.99
N VAL A 43 -2.30 -6.69 2.02
CA VAL A 43 -3.06 -7.10 0.83
C VAL A 43 -3.09 -5.96 -0.19
N GLU A 44 -3.41 -4.73 0.25
CA GLU A 44 -3.40 -3.54 -0.61
C GLU A 44 -2.04 -3.34 -1.27
N PHE A 45 -0.96 -3.31 -0.49
CA PHE A 45 0.41 -3.14 -1.00
C PHE A 45 0.79 -4.18 -2.07
N LEU A 46 0.51 -5.46 -1.79
CA LEU A 46 0.81 -6.54 -2.73
C LEU A 46 -0.10 -6.51 -3.97
N TYR A 47 -1.34 -6.08 -3.81
CA TYR A 47 -2.28 -5.95 -4.92
C TYR A 47 -1.88 -4.81 -5.85
N GLU A 48 -1.53 -3.64 -5.32
CA GLU A 48 -0.99 -2.54 -6.11
C GLU A 48 0.29 -2.95 -6.87
N GLN A 49 1.19 -3.67 -6.21
CA GLN A 49 2.39 -4.22 -6.84
C GLN A 49 2.03 -5.21 -7.96
N THR A 50 1.05 -6.09 -7.74
CA THR A 50 0.58 -7.03 -8.75
C THR A 50 0.06 -6.29 -9.97
N LEU A 51 -0.85 -5.32 -9.79
CA LEU A 51 -1.46 -4.55 -10.87
C LEU A 51 -0.41 -3.77 -11.67
N PHE A 52 0.52 -3.09 -10.99
CA PHE A 52 1.61 -2.38 -11.65
C PHE A 52 2.42 -3.31 -12.57
N HIS A 53 2.80 -4.47 -12.07
CA HIS A 53 3.63 -5.41 -12.83
C HIS A 53 2.87 -6.19 -13.91
N VAL A 54 1.56 -6.35 -13.78
CA VAL A 54 0.71 -6.92 -14.84
C VAL A 54 0.67 -6.01 -16.07
N ASP A 55 0.71 -4.69 -15.87
CA ASP A 55 0.71 -3.71 -16.98
C ASP A 55 2.06 -3.62 -17.71
N GLU A 56 3.14 -4.06 -17.09
CA GLU A 56 4.48 -4.01 -17.65
C GLU A 56 4.81 -5.25 -18.49
N PRO A 57 5.28 -5.12 -19.76
CA PRO A 57 5.42 -6.25 -20.68
C PRO A 57 6.65 -7.13 -20.45
N THR A 58 7.51 -6.80 -19.46
CA THR A 58 8.81 -7.48 -19.29
C THR A 58 8.68 -8.83 -18.58
N GLU A 59 9.63 -9.74 -18.81
CA GLU A 59 9.70 -11.02 -18.09
C GLU A 59 9.91 -10.83 -16.57
N PHE A 60 10.72 -9.85 -16.18
CA PHE A 60 10.96 -9.55 -14.76
C PHE A 60 9.72 -8.98 -14.08
N SER A 61 8.93 -8.17 -14.78
CA SER A 61 7.65 -7.70 -14.27
C SER A 61 6.65 -8.83 -14.12
N ALA A 62 6.57 -9.75 -15.08
CA ALA A 62 5.74 -10.94 -14.95
C ALA A 62 6.15 -11.80 -13.73
N ARG A 63 7.46 -11.95 -13.47
CA ARG A 63 7.96 -12.61 -12.25
C ARG A 63 7.53 -11.89 -10.97
N ALA A 64 7.61 -10.58 -10.94
CA ALA A 64 7.21 -9.78 -9.79
C ALA A 64 5.70 -9.85 -9.54
N ALA A 65 4.87 -9.81 -10.61
CA ALA A 65 3.43 -9.99 -10.51
C ALA A 65 3.07 -11.37 -9.91
N VAL A 66 3.68 -12.46 -10.41
CA VAL A 66 3.47 -13.80 -9.87
C VAL A 66 3.92 -13.89 -8.41
N ALA A 67 5.06 -13.32 -8.05
CA ALA A 67 5.53 -13.33 -6.68
C ALA A 67 4.56 -12.61 -5.73
N ALA A 68 4.10 -11.41 -6.06
CA ALA A 68 3.13 -10.66 -5.27
C ALA A 68 1.78 -11.40 -5.16
N LEU A 69 1.29 -12.00 -6.26
CA LEU A 69 0.09 -12.83 -6.25
C LEU A 69 0.22 -14.02 -5.28
N LEU A 70 1.34 -14.73 -5.28
CA LEU A 70 1.58 -15.87 -4.39
C LEU A 70 1.65 -15.45 -2.91
N GLU A 71 2.16 -14.26 -2.62
CA GLU A 71 2.14 -13.69 -1.27
C GLU A 71 0.71 -13.34 -0.84
N ILE A 72 -0.11 -12.74 -1.72
CA ILE A 72 -1.55 -12.52 -1.45
C ILE A 72 -2.24 -13.85 -1.15
N LEU A 73 -2.05 -14.87 -1.97
CA LEU A 73 -2.64 -16.22 -1.73
C LEU A 73 -2.19 -16.81 -0.40
N THR A 74 -0.96 -16.53 0.03
CA THR A 74 -0.46 -16.95 1.34
C THR A 74 -1.19 -16.26 2.48
N ILE A 75 -1.45 -14.96 2.36
CA ILE A 75 -2.23 -14.19 3.34
C ILE A 75 -3.67 -14.69 3.39
N LEU A 76 -4.33 -14.80 2.22
CA LEU A 76 -5.71 -15.29 2.11
C LEU A 76 -5.89 -16.75 2.56
N GLY A 77 -4.81 -17.52 2.60
CA GLY A 77 -4.81 -18.90 3.09
C GLY A 77 -4.69 -19.04 4.61
N ARG A 78 -4.23 -18.01 5.32
CA ARG A 78 -3.97 -18.08 6.78
C ARG A 78 -5.13 -17.59 7.64
N GLY A 79 -6.08 -16.85 7.08
CA GLY A 79 -7.19 -16.23 7.80
C GLY A 79 -8.40 -16.02 6.92
N ASP A 80 -9.54 -15.75 7.53
CA ASP A 80 -10.78 -15.45 6.81
C ASP A 80 -10.88 -13.94 6.48
N VAL A 81 -9.94 -13.47 5.63
CA VAL A 81 -9.88 -12.07 5.19
C VAL A 81 -11.20 -11.64 4.53
N ARG A 82 -11.86 -12.54 3.81
CA ARG A 82 -13.15 -12.28 3.16
C ARG A 82 -14.24 -11.91 4.20
N THR A 83 -14.37 -12.69 5.25
CA THR A 83 -15.32 -12.40 6.34
C THR A 83 -14.94 -11.13 7.09
N ASP A 84 -13.65 -10.91 7.33
CA ASP A 84 -13.19 -9.70 8.00
C ASP A 84 -13.48 -8.43 7.21
N VAL A 85 -13.24 -8.44 5.89
CA VAL A 85 -13.53 -7.28 5.04
C VAL A 85 -15.04 -7.05 4.89
N SER A 86 -15.85 -8.12 4.79
CA SER A 86 -17.31 -8.00 4.77
C SER A 86 -17.85 -7.30 6.03
N LYS A 87 -17.35 -7.67 7.21
CA LYS A 87 -17.73 -7.01 8.48
C LYS A 87 -17.34 -5.54 8.52
N GLU A 88 -16.16 -5.19 7.99
CA GLU A 88 -15.75 -3.78 7.93
C GLU A 88 -16.60 -2.98 6.93
N LEU A 89 -16.94 -3.54 5.77
CA LEU A 89 -17.87 -2.90 4.83
C LEU A 89 -19.25 -2.67 5.48
N GLU A 90 -19.78 -3.64 6.24
CA GLU A 90 -21.03 -3.49 6.99
C GLU A 90 -20.92 -2.37 8.02
N ARG A 91 -19.85 -2.33 8.79
CA ARG A 91 -19.59 -1.28 9.78
C ARG A 91 -19.55 0.11 9.12
N HIS A 92 -18.86 0.24 7.97
CA HIS A 92 -18.82 1.51 7.24
C HIS A 92 -20.17 1.90 6.66
N ALA A 93 -20.96 0.95 6.12
CA ALA A 93 -22.31 1.22 5.64
C ALA A 93 -23.22 1.73 6.76
N GLU A 94 -23.16 1.13 7.96
CA GLU A 94 -23.91 1.59 9.13
C GLU A 94 -23.49 2.99 9.58
N LEU A 95 -22.18 3.29 9.60
CA LEU A 95 -21.68 4.61 9.93
C LEU A 95 -22.17 5.67 8.94
N LEU A 96 -22.03 5.40 7.64
CA LEU A 96 -22.48 6.29 6.58
C LEU A 96 -24.03 6.47 6.65
N GLY A 97 -24.76 5.40 6.95
CA GLY A 97 -26.22 5.45 7.13
C GLY A 97 -26.66 6.45 8.20
N ARG A 98 -25.89 6.64 9.28
CA ARG A 98 -26.18 7.61 10.35
C ARG A 98 -26.03 9.07 9.89
N TYR A 99 -25.27 9.32 8.83
CA TYR A 99 -25.09 10.67 8.27
C TYR A 99 -26.24 11.11 7.37
N ARG A 100 -27.18 10.22 6.97
CA ARG A 100 -28.29 10.55 6.06
C ARG A 100 -29.19 11.69 6.55
N SER A 101 -29.32 11.84 7.86
CA SER A 101 -30.15 12.89 8.47
C SER A 101 -29.37 14.09 9.00
N GLN A 102 -28.05 14.13 8.79
CA GLN A 102 -27.22 15.22 9.30
C GLN A 102 -27.22 16.40 8.32
N PRO A 103 -27.38 17.65 8.83
CA PRO A 103 -27.28 18.84 7.99
C PRO A 103 -25.85 19.02 7.46
N GLY A 104 -25.74 19.44 6.19
CA GLY A 104 -24.44 19.70 5.54
C GLY A 104 -23.81 18.51 4.83
N VAL A 105 -24.42 17.32 4.90
CA VAL A 105 -23.96 16.14 4.14
C VAL A 105 -24.54 16.20 2.73
N ASP A 106 -23.68 15.96 1.73
CA ASP A 106 -24.11 15.79 0.33
C ASP A 106 -24.83 14.43 0.16
N PRO A 107 -26.16 14.42 -0.11
CA PRO A 107 -26.90 13.17 -0.20
C PRO A 107 -26.49 12.31 -1.41
N ALA A 108 -26.06 12.93 -2.51
CA ALA A 108 -25.68 12.20 -3.72
C ALA A 108 -24.35 11.46 -3.50
N ARG A 109 -23.37 12.14 -2.91
CA ARG A 109 -22.08 11.54 -2.54
C ARG A 109 -22.28 10.40 -1.53
N LEU A 110 -23.09 10.62 -0.50
CA LEU A 110 -23.36 9.61 0.51
C LEU A 110 -24.05 8.36 -0.08
N THR A 111 -25.03 8.56 -0.95
CA THR A 111 -25.71 7.45 -1.63
C THR A 111 -24.72 6.67 -2.49
N GLY A 112 -23.90 7.35 -3.29
CA GLY A 112 -22.89 6.69 -4.11
C GLY A 112 -21.87 5.85 -3.31
N LEU A 113 -21.47 6.30 -2.11
CA LEU A 113 -20.60 5.53 -1.23
C LEU A 113 -21.28 4.25 -0.71
N ILE A 114 -22.54 4.37 -0.30
CA ILE A 114 -23.32 3.22 0.20
C ILE A 114 -23.56 2.22 -0.94
N ASP A 115 -23.94 2.69 -2.12
CA ASP A 115 -24.16 1.84 -3.30
C ASP A 115 -22.87 1.09 -3.69
N ASN A 116 -21.71 1.74 -3.64
CA ASN A 116 -20.43 1.09 -3.89
C ASN A 116 -20.10 0.00 -2.86
N ILE A 117 -20.37 0.25 -1.57
CA ILE A 117 -20.22 -0.77 -0.52
C ILE A 117 -21.13 -1.97 -0.79
N ASP A 118 -22.39 -1.73 -1.15
CA ASP A 118 -23.35 -2.80 -1.41
C ASP A 118 -22.95 -3.62 -2.66
N GLU A 119 -22.46 -2.96 -3.71
CA GLU A 119 -21.88 -3.65 -4.88
C GLU A 119 -20.70 -4.54 -4.53
N LEU A 120 -19.75 -4.05 -3.72
CA LEU A 120 -18.61 -4.82 -3.27
C LEU A 120 -19.01 -6.02 -2.40
N LYS A 121 -19.99 -5.85 -1.50
CA LYS A 121 -20.55 -6.95 -0.70
C LYS A 121 -21.20 -7.99 -1.59
N GLN A 122 -21.94 -7.57 -2.61
CA GLN A 122 -22.53 -8.49 -3.58
C GLN A 122 -21.45 -9.28 -4.33
N LYS A 123 -20.41 -8.62 -4.87
CA LYS A 123 -19.29 -9.27 -5.55
C LYS A 123 -18.55 -10.28 -4.64
N LEU A 124 -18.34 -9.94 -3.37
CA LEU A 124 -17.77 -10.86 -2.38
C LEU A 124 -18.66 -12.08 -2.11
N SER A 125 -19.98 -11.88 -2.10
CA SER A 125 -20.96 -12.96 -1.91
C SER A 125 -21.00 -13.91 -3.11
N GLU A 126 -21.05 -13.36 -4.32
CA GLU A 126 -21.07 -14.11 -5.58
C GLU A 126 -19.76 -14.91 -5.79
N ALA A 127 -18.61 -14.29 -5.46
CA ALA A 127 -17.32 -14.96 -5.53
C ALA A 127 -17.22 -16.19 -4.59
N GLY A 128 -17.94 -16.13 -3.47
CA GLY A 128 -18.02 -17.24 -2.52
C GLY A 128 -16.73 -17.49 -1.72
N PRO A 129 -16.76 -18.45 -0.76
CA PRO A 129 -15.61 -18.72 0.11
C PRO A 129 -14.46 -19.43 -0.61
N GLN A 130 -14.70 -20.03 -1.76
CA GLN A 130 -13.73 -20.83 -2.51
C GLN A 130 -13.14 -20.10 -3.71
N VAL A 131 -13.34 -18.78 -3.84
CA VAL A 131 -12.91 -18.00 -5.00
C VAL A 131 -11.43 -18.12 -5.34
N VAL A 132 -10.58 -18.35 -4.35
CA VAL A 132 -9.11 -18.51 -4.54
C VAL A 132 -8.68 -19.98 -4.72
N ASN A 133 -9.59 -20.95 -4.61
CA ASN A 133 -9.23 -22.37 -4.74
C ASN A 133 -8.64 -22.72 -6.10
N PRO A 134 -9.16 -22.21 -7.24
CA PRO A 134 -8.54 -22.50 -8.54
C PRO A 134 -7.06 -22.12 -8.61
N LEU A 135 -6.65 -21.04 -7.92
CA LEU A 135 -5.26 -20.62 -7.85
C LEU A 135 -4.42 -21.50 -6.91
N LYS A 136 -5.02 -21.98 -5.80
CA LYS A 136 -4.35 -22.88 -4.85
C LYS A 136 -4.15 -24.29 -5.43
N GLU A 137 -5.06 -24.72 -6.28
CA GLU A 137 -5.05 -26.04 -6.95
C GLU A 137 -4.27 -26.01 -8.26
N CYS A 138 -3.84 -24.83 -8.73
CA CYS A 138 -3.01 -24.70 -9.92
C CYS A 138 -1.58 -25.22 -9.63
N ASP A 139 -1.23 -26.37 -10.22
CA ASP A 139 0.08 -27.02 -10.06
C ASP A 139 1.24 -26.10 -10.45
N PHE A 140 1.06 -25.32 -11.52
CA PHE A 140 2.05 -24.35 -11.97
C PHE A 140 2.37 -23.31 -10.88
N LEU A 141 1.35 -22.63 -10.33
CA LEU A 141 1.53 -21.64 -9.26
C LEU A 141 2.05 -22.28 -7.96
N THR A 142 1.58 -23.48 -7.64
CA THR A 142 2.00 -24.23 -6.45
C THR A 142 3.48 -24.62 -6.54
N THR A 143 3.94 -25.04 -7.72
CA THR A 143 5.34 -25.40 -7.96
C THR A 143 6.24 -24.16 -7.85
N ILE A 144 5.85 -23.03 -8.45
CA ILE A 144 6.60 -21.76 -8.32
C ILE A 144 6.67 -21.36 -6.83
N ARG A 145 5.57 -21.42 -6.09
CA ARG A 145 5.51 -21.08 -4.67
C ARG A 145 6.49 -21.91 -3.83
N HIS A 146 6.55 -23.21 -4.04
CA HIS A 146 7.46 -24.09 -3.32
C HIS A 146 8.93 -23.78 -3.64
N ARG A 147 9.24 -23.55 -4.90
CA ARG A 147 10.60 -23.22 -5.34
C ARG A 147 11.04 -21.81 -4.96
N SER A 148 10.12 -20.87 -4.85
CA SER A 148 10.43 -19.48 -4.40
C SER A 148 10.99 -19.43 -2.97
N ALA A 149 10.77 -20.46 -2.15
CA ALA A 149 11.39 -20.56 -0.83
C ALA A 149 12.90 -20.86 -0.86
N ILE A 150 13.42 -21.30 -2.02
CA ILE A 150 14.83 -21.61 -2.24
C ILE A 150 15.49 -20.42 -2.94
N PRO A 151 16.61 -19.86 -2.45
CA PRO A 151 17.33 -18.81 -3.16
C PRO A 151 17.67 -19.21 -4.59
N GLY A 152 17.16 -18.47 -5.59
CA GLY A 152 17.34 -18.78 -7.00
C GLY A 152 16.54 -19.97 -7.52
N GLY A 153 15.70 -20.62 -6.71
CA GLY A 153 14.95 -21.83 -7.03
C GLY A 153 13.89 -21.69 -8.13
N THR A 154 13.70 -20.48 -8.68
CA THR A 154 12.84 -20.24 -9.85
C THR A 154 13.62 -19.96 -11.13
N CYS A 155 14.90 -20.32 -11.16
CA CYS A 155 15.73 -20.21 -12.36
C CYS A 155 15.37 -21.29 -13.39
N MET A 156 15.86 -21.14 -14.62
CA MET A 156 15.50 -21.97 -15.77
C MET A 156 15.74 -23.47 -15.55
N PHE A 157 16.86 -23.85 -14.91
CA PHE A 157 17.17 -25.26 -14.72
C PHE A 157 16.34 -25.91 -13.61
N ASP A 158 15.83 -25.14 -12.64
CA ASP A 158 14.94 -25.63 -11.58
C ASP A 158 13.48 -25.65 -12.02
N LEU A 159 13.05 -24.68 -12.82
CA LEU A 159 11.67 -24.52 -13.33
C LEU A 159 11.68 -24.20 -14.83
N PRO A 160 11.93 -25.20 -15.70
CA PRO A 160 11.96 -24.99 -17.14
C PRO A 160 10.59 -24.61 -17.73
N ASP A 161 9.50 -25.07 -17.17
CA ASP A 161 8.13 -24.71 -17.53
C ASP A 161 7.83 -23.22 -17.20
N TYR A 162 8.26 -22.74 -16.05
CA TYR A 162 8.14 -21.31 -15.69
C TYR A 162 9.01 -20.45 -16.59
N ALA A 163 10.23 -20.89 -16.89
CA ALA A 163 11.09 -20.19 -17.84
C ALA A 163 10.45 -20.13 -19.25
N TYR A 164 9.86 -21.24 -19.72
CA TYR A 164 9.12 -21.26 -20.98
C TYR A 164 7.95 -20.27 -20.96
N TRP A 165 7.11 -20.29 -19.90
CA TRP A 165 6.00 -19.35 -19.75
C TRP A 165 6.47 -17.88 -19.80
N LEU A 166 7.59 -17.56 -19.17
CA LEU A 166 8.15 -16.20 -19.18
C LEU A 166 8.60 -15.74 -20.58
N HIS A 167 8.99 -16.68 -21.45
CA HIS A 167 9.36 -16.38 -22.84
C HIS A 167 8.17 -16.30 -23.80
N LEU A 168 6.95 -16.62 -23.36
CA LEU A 168 5.76 -16.42 -24.17
C LEU A 168 5.57 -14.94 -24.52
N PRO A 169 4.85 -14.61 -25.62
CA PRO A 169 4.49 -13.24 -25.95
C PRO A 169 3.85 -12.52 -24.75
N ALA A 170 4.18 -11.24 -24.58
CA ALA A 170 3.69 -10.44 -23.45
C ALA A 170 2.15 -10.46 -23.33
N ALA A 171 1.44 -10.47 -24.45
CA ALA A 171 -0.03 -10.53 -24.48
C ALA A 171 -0.59 -11.86 -23.91
N GLU A 172 0.11 -12.98 -24.14
CA GLU A 172 -0.30 -14.27 -23.60
C GLU A 172 -0.05 -14.34 -22.09
N ARG A 173 1.10 -13.86 -21.62
CA ARG A 173 1.40 -13.74 -20.18
C ARG A 173 0.39 -12.83 -19.49
N ARG A 174 0.10 -11.66 -20.11
CA ARG A 174 -0.89 -10.71 -19.61
C ARG A 174 -2.25 -11.37 -19.42
N LYS A 175 -2.75 -12.07 -20.43
CA LYS A 175 -4.04 -12.77 -20.36
C LYS A 175 -4.08 -13.73 -19.17
N GLN A 176 -3.01 -14.49 -18.94
CA GLN A 176 -2.94 -15.44 -17.84
C GLN A 176 -2.88 -14.73 -16.47
N LEU A 177 -2.11 -13.64 -16.38
CA LEU A 177 -2.03 -12.82 -15.16
C LEU A 177 -3.38 -12.17 -14.85
N ASP A 178 -4.09 -11.66 -15.85
CA ASP A 178 -5.43 -11.08 -15.70
C ASP A 178 -6.44 -12.14 -15.22
N GLU A 179 -6.38 -13.37 -15.75
CA GLU A 179 -7.19 -14.49 -15.32
C GLU A 179 -6.93 -14.81 -13.83
N TRP A 180 -5.68 -14.97 -13.44
CA TRP A 180 -5.33 -15.24 -12.04
C TRP A 180 -5.74 -14.10 -11.11
N THR A 181 -5.49 -12.85 -11.52
CA THR A 181 -5.84 -11.66 -10.74
C THR A 181 -7.35 -11.54 -10.55
N SER A 182 -8.16 -11.95 -11.53
CA SER A 182 -9.62 -11.92 -11.44
C SER A 182 -10.18 -12.70 -10.25
N HIS A 183 -9.53 -13.78 -9.82
CA HIS A 183 -9.94 -14.58 -8.67
C HIS A 183 -9.71 -13.87 -7.32
N ILE A 184 -8.70 -13.03 -7.21
CA ILE A 184 -8.42 -12.28 -5.97
C ILE A 184 -9.08 -10.91 -5.96
N LYS A 185 -9.45 -10.39 -7.12
CA LYS A 185 -9.98 -9.03 -7.31
C LYS A 185 -11.14 -8.69 -6.38
N PRO A 186 -12.19 -9.52 -6.20
CA PRO A 186 -13.31 -9.16 -5.32
C PRO A 186 -12.88 -8.88 -3.86
N ILE A 187 -11.91 -9.63 -3.35
CA ILE A 187 -11.40 -9.45 -1.99
C ILE A 187 -10.49 -8.21 -1.93
N CYS A 188 -9.61 -8.06 -2.90
CA CYS A 188 -8.64 -6.96 -2.93
C CYS A 188 -9.31 -5.60 -3.13
N ASP A 189 -10.29 -5.50 -4.03
CA ASP A 189 -11.08 -4.27 -4.23
C ASP A 189 -11.85 -3.88 -2.96
N ALA A 190 -12.44 -4.86 -2.28
CA ALA A 190 -13.14 -4.62 -1.03
C ALA A 190 -12.19 -4.17 0.10
N VAL A 191 -10.97 -4.73 0.17
CA VAL A 191 -9.92 -4.29 1.11
C VAL A 191 -9.51 -2.86 0.82
N ALA A 192 -9.27 -2.52 -0.46
CA ALA A 192 -8.89 -1.17 -0.87
C ALA A 192 -9.97 -0.15 -0.50
N GLU A 193 -11.26 -0.47 -0.70
CA GLU A 193 -12.37 0.39 -0.31
C GLU A 193 -12.45 0.59 1.20
N VAL A 194 -12.33 -0.45 2.01
CA VAL A 194 -12.30 -0.35 3.47
C VAL A 194 -11.16 0.54 3.94
N LEU A 195 -9.97 0.40 3.37
CA LEU A 195 -8.82 1.24 3.71
C LEU A 195 -9.04 2.69 3.28
N TRP A 196 -9.60 2.91 2.09
CA TRP A 196 -9.95 4.25 1.61
C TRP A 196 -10.96 4.92 2.54
N LEU A 197 -12.08 4.25 2.87
CA LEU A 197 -13.08 4.75 3.80
C LEU A 197 -12.49 5.06 5.19
N THR A 198 -11.62 4.20 5.69
CA THR A 198 -10.93 4.40 6.97
C THR A 198 -10.06 5.66 6.93
N ARG A 199 -9.32 5.89 5.84
CA ARG A 199 -8.46 7.05 5.66
C ARG A 199 -9.24 8.36 5.51
N GLU A 200 -10.39 8.31 4.82
CA GLU A 200 -11.24 9.49 4.58
C GLU A 200 -12.13 9.84 5.77
N ALA A 201 -12.36 8.91 6.70
CA ALA A 201 -13.19 9.14 7.87
C ALA A 201 -12.59 10.16 8.87
N THR A 202 -11.30 10.43 8.79
CA THR A 202 -10.60 11.29 9.75
C THR A 202 -9.67 12.26 9.04
N GLU A 203 -9.89 13.55 9.27
CA GLU A 203 -8.96 14.60 8.84
C GLU A 203 -7.70 14.60 9.69
N ALA A 204 -6.56 14.78 9.03
CA ALA A 204 -5.30 14.94 9.73
C ALA A 204 -5.23 16.32 10.42
N ALA A 205 -4.83 16.34 11.66
CA ALA A 205 -4.71 17.54 12.45
C ALA A 205 -3.23 17.84 12.78
N PRO A 206 -2.82 19.12 12.78
CA PRO A 206 -1.45 19.50 13.10
C PRO A 206 -1.07 19.12 14.54
N ARG A 207 0.13 18.57 14.71
CA ARG A 207 0.72 18.19 16.00
C ARG A 207 2.18 18.60 16.06
N VAL A 208 2.72 18.61 17.26
CA VAL A 208 4.13 18.87 17.54
C VAL A 208 4.71 17.73 18.35
N ALA A 209 5.77 17.12 17.85
CA ALA A 209 6.59 16.16 18.60
C ALA A 209 7.71 16.93 19.30
N VAL A 210 7.58 17.10 20.62
CA VAL A 210 8.56 17.86 21.43
C VAL A 210 9.85 17.05 21.52
N GLY A 211 10.97 17.66 21.15
CA GLY A 211 12.25 16.95 21.10
C GLY A 211 12.23 15.72 20.19
N GLY A 212 11.40 15.72 19.12
CA GLY A 212 11.24 14.61 18.19
C GLY A 212 10.40 13.44 18.72
N LEU A 213 9.69 13.61 19.86
CA LEU A 213 8.86 12.57 20.46
C LEU A 213 7.41 13.05 20.63
N TYR A 214 6.47 12.21 20.20
CA TYR A 214 5.04 12.41 20.43
C TYR A 214 4.43 11.15 21.01
N GLN A 215 3.59 11.28 22.02
CA GLN A 215 2.87 10.18 22.65
C GLN A 215 1.38 10.49 22.71
N HIS A 216 0.58 9.48 22.45
CA HIS A 216 -0.87 9.54 22.56
C HIS A 216 -1.37 8.32 23.35
N SER A 217 -2.25 8.54 24.31
CA SER A 217 -2.92 7.50 25.08
C SER A 217 -4.38 7.43 24.66
N PHE A 218 -4.84 6.25 24.34
CA PHE A 218 -6.24 6.01 23.97
C PHE A 218 -7.14 6.04 25.20
N ASP A 219 -8.27 6.72 25.07
CA ASP A 219 -9.35 6.57 26.02
C ASP A 219 -10.03 5.21 25.85
N ARG A 220 -10.70 4.70 26.91
CA ARG A 220 -11.37 3.39 26.87
C ARG A 220 -12.47 3.28 25.80
N SER A 221 -13.02 4.39 25.37
CA SER A 221 -14.07 4.49 24.33
C SER A 221 -13.51 4.71 22.94
N GLU A 222 -12.22 5.01 22.80
CA GLU A 222 -11.58 5.31 21.52
C GLU A 222 -11.25 4.00 20.79
N GLN A 223 -11.92 3.81 19.64
CA GLN A 223 -11.70 2.65 18.78
C GLN A 223 -10.90 3.09 17.55
N ALA A 224 -9.59 3.05 17.68
CA ALA A 224 -8.70 3.36 16.56
C ALA A 224 -8.15 2.08 15.93
N SER A 225 -8.05 2.06 14.63
CA SER A 225 -7.54 0.93 13.85
C SER A 225 -6.27 1.24 13.08
N LEU A 226 -6.03 2.54 12.78
CA LEU A 226 -4.93 3.02 11.97
C LEU A 226 -4.45 4.39 12.47
N VAL A 227 -3.13 4.55 12.59
CA VAL A 227 -2.47 5.86 12.79
C VAL A 227 -1.81 6.27 11.50
N ARG A 228 -2.03 7.53 11.07
CA ARG A 228 -1.43 8.12 9.87
C ARG A 228 -0.64 9.36 10.27
N VAL A 229 0.62 9.40 9.89
CA VAL A 229 1.54 10.53 10.08
C VAL A 229 1.87 11.10 8.71
N LEU A 230 1.58 12.38 8.51
CA LEU A 230 1.90 13.08 7.28
C LEU A 230 3.02 14.08 7.58
N LEU A 231 4.06 14.02 6.78
CA LEU A 231 5.27 14.80 6.95
C LEU A 231 5.68 15.40 5.59
N PRO A 232 6.03 16.69 5.49
CA PRO A 232 6.54 17.25 4.26
C PRO A 232 7.75 16.47 3.73
N ALA A 233 7.77 16.19 2.44
CA ALA A 233 8.92 15.57 1.80
C ALA A 233 10.15 16.47 1.89
N GLY A 234 11.34 15.89 1.86
CA GLY A 234 12.59 16.65 1.87
C GLY A 234 13.12 17.04 3.25
N LEU A 235 12.42 16.76 4.36
CA LEU A 235 12.91 17.08 5.71
C LEU A 235 14.08 16.20 6.16
N GLY A 236 14.44 15.17 5.41
CA GLY A 236 15.51 14.24 5.75
C GLY A 236 15.27 13.46 7.05
N MET A 237 14.00 13.29 7.43
CA MET A 237 13.58 12.55 8.62
C MET A 237 12.31 11.74 8.35
N PHE A 238 12.06 10.74 9.18
CA PHE A 238 10.86 9.90 9.11
C PHE A 238 10.41 9.49 10.51
N PRO A 239 9.13 9.14 10.71
CA PRO A 239 8.61 8.66 11.98
C PRO A 239 8.86 7.14 12.13
N GLU A 240 9.32 6.73 13.30
CA GLU A 240 9.19 5.37 13.81
C GLU A 240 8.00 5.33 14.75
N ILE A 241 6.98 4.53 14.42
CA ILE A 241 5.74 4.46 15.18
C ILE A 241 5.70 3.13 15.91
N SER A 242 5.60 3.20 17.23
CA SER A 242 5.38 2.03 18.10
C SER A 242 4.01 2.14 18.71
N ALA A 243 3.18 1.12 18.51
CA ALA A 243 1.80 1.11 18.98
C ALA A 243 1.53 -0.12 19.84
N GLY A 244 0.80 0.08 20.93
CA GLY A 244 0.26 -0.93 21.82
C GLY A 244 -1.24 -0.71 22.06
N GLN A 245 -1.85 -1.53 22.91
CA GLN A 245 -3.28 -1.53 23.16
C GLN A 245 -3.84 -0.21 23.72
N HIS A 246 -3.04 0.53 24.48
CA HIS A 246 -3.50 1.71 25.23
C HIS A 246 -2.82 3.01 24.80
N ARG A 247 -1.80 2.94 23.98
CA ARG A 247 -1.03 4.11 23.55
C ARG A 247 -0.21 3.81 22.31
N PHE A 248 0.15 4.88 21.60
CA PHE A 248 1.23 4.83 20.63
C PHE A 248 2.25 5.94 20.86
N THR A 249 3.43 5.74 20.33
CA THR A 249 4.55 6.68 20.39
C THR A 249 5.11 6.86 19.00
N ILE A 250 5.31 8.10 18.58
CA ILE A 250 5.96 8.47 17.34
C ILE A 250 7.30 9.08 17.71
N ARG A 251 8.38 8.50 17.21
CA ARG A 251 9.74 9.00 17.36
C ARG A 251 10.25 9.44 15.99
N PHE A 252 10.58 10.71 15.82
CA PHE A 252 11.17 11.19 14.58
C PHE A 252 12.67 10.93 14.59
N VAL A 253 13.15 10.32 13.51
CA VAL A 253 14.56 9.98 13.33
C VAL A 253 15.07 10.58 12.03
N ARG A 254 16.30 11.07 12.05
CA ARG A 254 16.97 11.65 10.89
C ARG A 254 17.58 10.56 10.04
N TRP A 255 17.30 10.60 8.73
CA TRP A 255 17.99 9.78 7.75
C TRP A 255 19.46 10.22 7.63
N ARG A 256 20.38 9.27 7.74
CA ARG A 256 21.83 9.51 7.71
C ARG A 256 22.55 8.73 6.62
N GLY A 257 21.81 8.28 5.61
CA GLY A 257 22.33 7.39 4.57
C GLY A 257 22.19 5.91 4.93
N VAL A 258 22.59 5.05 4.01
CA VAL A 258 22.50 3.59 4.17
C VAL A 258 23.53 3.01 5.13
N ASP A 259 24.69 3.72 5.31
CA ASP A 259 25.83 3.26 6.10
C ASP A 259 25.74 3.67 7.58
N ALA A 260 24.73 4.42 7.98
CA ALA A 260 24.56 4.91 9.34
C ALA A 260 23.16 4.65 9.89
N ARG A 261 23.09 4.27 11.16
CA ARG A 261 21.80 4.13 11.84
C ARG A 261 21.11 5.49 11.95
N PRO A 262 19.79 5.56 11.72
CA PRO A 262 19.03 6.78 11.99
C PRO A 262 19.22 7.23 13.45
N ALA A 263 19.24 8.53 13.66
CA ALA A 263 19.38 9.11 15.00
C ALA A 263 18.11 9.90 15.35
N GLN A 264 17.68 9.84 16.60
CA GLN A 264 16.55 10.61 17.07
C GLN A 264 16.80 12.11 16.86
N VAL A 265 15.76 12.80 16.39
CA VAL A 265 15.75 14.26 16.28
C VAL A 265 15.55 14.85 17.68
N SER A 266 16.35 15.83 18.05
CA SER A 266 16.27 16.50 19.37
C SER A 266 15.47 17.82 19.32
N GLN A 267 15.12 18.28 18.13
CA GLN A 267 14.29 19.47 17.92
C GLN A 267 12.81 19.12 17.85
N ASP A 268 11.96 20.11 18.04
CA ASP A 268 10.53 19.96 17.83
C ASP A 268 10.22 19.74 16.35
N VAL A 269 9.32 18.76 16.08
CA VAL A 269 8.89 18.40 14.73
C VAL A 269 7.40 18.66 14.58
N ARG A 270 7.04 19.51 13.61
CA ARG A 270 5.64 19.72 13.22
C ARG A 270 5.25 18.67 12.18
N PHE A 271 4.11 18.06 12.37
CA PHE A 271 3.56 17.01 11.50
C PHE A 271 2.03 17.03 11.56
N GLU A 272 1.39 16.30 10.67
CA GLU A 272 -0.04 16.08 10.74
C GLU A 272 -0.32 14.64 11.16
N LEU A 273 -1.34 14.46 11.99
CA LEU A 273 -1.74 13.18 12.58
C LEU A 273 -3.22 12.94 12.34
N ALA A 274 -3.55 11.77 11.78
CA ALA A 274 -4.89 11.22 11.79
C ALA A 274 -4.90 9.91 12.59
N ILE A 275 -5.92 9.74 13.43
CA ILE A 275 -6.20 8.52 14.19
C ILE A 275 -7.53 7.99 13.68
N CYS A 276 -7.52 6.88 12.94
CA CYS A 276 -8.66 6.34 12.21
C CYS A 276 -9.18 5.04 12.85
#